data_0cad02b8f54ed6138557ea2fb7047ed7
#
_entry.id   0cad02b8f54ed6138557ea2fb7047ed7
#
_cell.length_a   1.000
_cell.length_b   1.000
_cell.length_c   1.000
_cell.angle_alpha   90.00
_cell.angle_beta   90.00
_cell.angle_gamma   90.00
#
_symmetry.space_group_name_H-M   'P 1'
#
loop_
_entity.id
_entity.type
_entity.pdbx_description
1 polymer ?
#
loop_
_entity_poly.entity_id
_entity_poly.type
_entity_poly.pdbx_seq_one_letter_code
_entity_poly.pdbx_strand_id
1 'polypeptide(L)'
;MNKKIYDGYTYVDGGVCAAKGFTANGLNCGLNPDKNKNDLGMVFSEVPCVAAGVYTQNKVKGAPVTVTKEHLKKSGNKAQAVIVNSKNANTCNADGIEKAEKISQLAADALGIDVNLVINASTGVIGQIIPIEPFEEHMKELADGLSADGNDKAANAIMTTDTVDKQVAVQFDIDGVTCTLGGMAKGSGMIHPNMATTLNFITSDIAITSELIQKALSEIVKVTYNCLSVDGDQSTNDTLTVMANGLAGNKLIDTENEAYEKFKKALYIVMECMTMMLASDGEGATKMIECTVAGAPDLDTAIIVAKSVIRSPLTKCAMFGEDANWGRILCAIGYAEADFDIDKVELHLRSTAGSIKVCENGAGVDFSEEEAAKILHEDEIYIDIDLHQGDVSAKAWGCDLTYDYVKINGDYRS
;
A
#
# COMPACT_ATOMS: atom_id res chain seq x y z
N MET A 1 -3.66 4.29 -15.15
CA MET A 1 -3.55 2.88 -14.70
C MET A 1 -4.80 2.09 -15.10
N ASN A 2 -4.66 1.05 -15.88
CA ASN A 2 -5.75 0.15 -16.24
C ASN A 2 -5.93 -0.91 -15.16
N LYS A 3 -7.10 -0.95 -14.49
CA LYS A 3 -7.41 -1.98 -13.50
C LYS A 3 -7.50 -3.36 -14.19
N LYS A 4 -6.80 -4.35 -13.66
CA LYS A 4 -6.89 -5.73 -14.16
C LYS A 4 -8.29 -6.29 -13.90
N ILE A 5 -8.84 -7.02 -14.87
CA ILE A 5 -10.16 -7.68 -14.76
C ILE A 5 -9.95 -9.05 -14.12
N TYR A 6 -10.75 -9.35 -13.09
CA TYR A 6 -10.76 -10.64 -12.41
C TYR A 6 -12.18 -11.24 -12.46
N ASP A 7 -12.29 -12.45 -12.97
CA ASP A 7 -13.58 -13.13 -13.05
C ASP A 7 -14.20 -13.34 -11.66
N GLY A 8 -15.49 -13.00 -11.52
CA GLY A 8 -16.20 -13.04 -10.25
C GLY A 8 -15.96 -11.88 -9.28
N TYR A 9 -15.19 -10.85 -9.70
CA TYR A 9 -14.90 -9.64 -8.91
C TYR A 9 -15.22 -8.37 -9.69
N THR A 10 -15.98 -7.48 -9.09
CA THR A 10 -16.40 -6.22 -9.73
C THR A 10 -15.88 -5.03 -8.94
N TYR A 11 -15.17 -4.13 -9.60
CA TYR A 11 -14.77 -2.86 -8.99
C TYR A 11 -15.99 -1.96 -8.78
N VAL A 12 -16.06 -1.34 -7.61
CA VAL A 12 -17.10 -0.38 -7.23
C VAL A 12 -16.46 0.88 -6.63
N ASP A 13 -17.21 1.97 -6.58
CA ASP A 13 -16.77 3.20 -5.93
C ASP A 13 -16.98 3.14 -4.41
N GLY A 14 -16.46 4.14 -3.69
CA GLY A 14 -16.69 4.32 -2.25
C GLY A 14 -15.49 3.99 -1.35
N GLY A 15 -14.39 3.43 -1.88
CA GLY A 15 -13.18 3.18 -1.09
C GLY A 15 -13.50 2.49 0.24
N VAL A 16 -13.02 3.03 1.35
CA VAL A 16 -13.27 2.48 2.71
C VAL A 16 -14.74 2.49 3.14
N CYS A 17 -15.60 3.26 2.48
CA CYS A 17 -17.04 3.32 2.74
C CYS A 17 -17.86 2.37 1.88
N ALA A 18 -17.26 1.67 0.92
CA ALA A 18 -17.98 0.77 0.02
C ALA A 18 -18.62 -0.44 0.74
N ALA A 19 -17.96 -0.95 1.79
CA ALA A 19 -18.48 -2.03 2.62
C ALA A 19 -19.60 -1.50 3.55
N LYS A 20 -20.65 -2.31 3.75
CA LYS A 20 -21.79 -1.92 4.60
C LYS A 20 -21.36 -1.52 6.00
N GLY A 21 -21.99 -0.46 6.55
CA GLY A 21 -21.82 -0.03 7.91
C GLY A 21 -20.52 0.73 8.17
N PHE A 22 -19.77 1.08 7.14
CA PHE A 22 -18.61 1.95 7.26
C PHE A 22 -18.93 3.38 6.81
N THR A 23 -18.44 4.32 7.59
CA THR A 23 -18.48 5.76 7.33
C THR A 23 -17.09 6.35 7.49
N ALA A 24 -16.84 7.48 6.86
CA ALA A 24 -15.57 8.17 6.97
C ALA A 24 -15.74 9.69 6.95
N ASN A 25 -14.72 10.41 7.37
CA ASN A 25 -14.62 11.85 7.25
C ASN A 25 -13.16 12.28 7.29
N GLY A 26 -12.89 13.48 6.82
CA GLY A 26 -11.59 14.13 6.91
C GLY A 26 -11.76 15.65 6.94
N LEU A 27 -10.91 16.32 7.69
CA LEU A 27 -10.91 17.78 7.82
C LEU A 27 -9.48 18.32 8.04
N ASN A 28 -9.31 19.63 7.96
CA ASN A 28 -8.09 20.30 8.38
C ASN A 28 -8.23 20.72 9.85
N CYS A 29 -7.50 20.08 10.75
CA CYS A 29 -7.46 20.43 12.16
C CYS A 29 -6.37 21.47 12.49
N GLY A 30 -5.55 21.86 11.52
CA GLY A 30 -4.52 22.88 11.68
C GLY A 30 -3.09 22.36 11.77
N LEU A 31 -2.87 21.05 11.60
CA LEU A 31 -1.51 20.51 11.44
C LEU A 31 -0.94 20.90 10.07
N ASN A 32 -1.78 20.97 9.03
CA ASN A 32 -1.40 21.49 7.73
C ASN A 32 -1.70 23.00 7.67
N PRO A 33 -0.70 23.84 7.37
CA PRO A 33 -0.91 25.29 7.22
C PRO A 33 -1.82 25.65 6.04
N ASP A 34 -1.88 24.81 4.99
CA ASP A 34 -2.82 24.97 3.89
C ASP A 34 -4.21 24.50 4.32
N LYS A 35 -5.10 25.47 4.56
CA LYS A 35 -6.47 25.22 5.04
C LYS A 35 -7.36 24.46 4.04
N ASN A 36 -6.93 24.32 2.79
CA ASN A 36 -7.64 23.54 1.78
C ASN A 36 -7.26 22.06 1.78
N LYS A 37 -6.24 21.68 2.56
CA LYS A 37 -5.78 20.29 2.68
C LYS A 37 -6.19 19.71 4.01
N ASN A 38 -6.92 18.60 3.98
CA ASN A 38 -7.24 17.83 5.17
C ASN A 38 -5.95 17.24 5.76
N ASP A 39 -5.92 17.09 7.08
CA ASP A 39 -4.77 16.55 7.81
C ASP A 39 -5.18 15.63 8.98
N LEU A 40 -6.48 15.47 9.21
CA LEU A 40 -7.05 14.56 10.19
C LEU A 40 -8.20 13.78 9.55
N GLY A 41 -8.09 12.45 9.54
CA GLY A 41 -9.06 11.53 8.96
C GLY A 41 -9.58 10.52 9.96
N MET A 42 -10.82 10.07 9.74
CA MET A 42 -11.47 9.04 10.54
C MET A 42 -12.24 8.08 9.65
N VAL A 43 -12.14 6.78 9.96
CA VAL A 43 -13.03 5.73 9.42
C VAL A 43 -13.71 5.07 10.61
N PHE A 44 -15.01 4.82 10.51
CA PHE A 44 -15.81 4.26 11.61
C PHE A 44 -16.74 3.15 11.09
N SER A 45 -16.89 2.10 11.87
CA SER A 45 -17.89 1.04 11.66
C SER A 45 -19.02 1.15 12.67
N GLU A 46 -20.26 1.01 12.24
CA GLU A 46 -21.44 1.04 13.12
C GLU A 46 -21.46 -0.07 14.17
N VAL A 47 -20.73 -1.18 13.92
CA VAL A 47 -20.54 -2.28 14.86
C VAL A 47 -19.05 -2.64 15.01
N PRO A 48 -18.63 -3.24 16.14
CA PRO A 48 -17.26 -3.70 16.30
C PRO A 48 -16.87 -4.73 15.23
N CYS A 49 -15.71 -4.54 14.62
CA CYS A 49 -15.11 -5.42 13.63
C CYS A 49 -14.14 -6.40 14.28
N VAL A 50 -13.97 -7.59 13.68
CA VAL A 50 -12.70 -8.31 13.83
C VAL A 50 -11.64 -7.60 12.99
N ALA A 51 -10.39 -7.56 13.47
CA ALA A 51 -9.33 -6.84 12.83
C ALA A 51 -8.02 -7.64 12.79
N ALA A 52 -7.22 -7.36 11.77
CA ALA A 52 -5.85 -7.85 11.65
C ALA A 52 -4.96 -6.74 11.08
N GLY A 53 -3.65 -6.85 11.32
CA GLY A 53 -2.72 -5.84 10.81
C GLY A 53 -1.30 -6.35 10.64
N VAL A 54 -0.59 -5.71 9.71
CA VAL A 54 0.85 -5.83 9.53
C VAL A 54 1.48 -4.44 9.60
N TYR A 55 2.69 -4.36 10.13
CA TYR A 55 3.30 -3.09 10.54
C TYR A 55 4.78 -3.07 10.16
N THR A 56 5.34 -1.86 10.11
CA THR A 56 6.76 -1.65 9.84
C THR A 56 7.65 -2.53 10.72
N GLN A 57 8.69 -3.08 10.12
CA GLN A 57 9.77 -3.78 10.82
C GLN A 57 10.97 -2.88 11.11
N ASN A 58 10.90 -1.60 10.74
CA ASN A 58 11.93 -0.63 11.12
C ASN A 58 12.11 -0.66 12.65
N LYS A 59 13.36 -0.62 13.10
CA LYS A 59 13.68 -0.57 14.54
C LYS A 59 13.24 0.76 15.16
N VAL A 60 13.25 1.83 14.38
CA VAL A 60 12.67 3.12 14.72
C VAL A 60 11.19 3.05 14.38
N LYS A 61 10.34 3.00 15.40
CA LYS A 61 8.88 2.86 15.22
C LYS A 61 8.14 4.08 15.71
N GLY A 62 7.18 4.53 14.92
CA GLY A 62 6.23 5.55 15.34
C GLY A 62 5.41 5.10 16.56
N ALA A 63 5.12 6.01 17.46
CA ALA A 63 4.31 5.75 18.64
C ALA A 63 2.91 5.20 18.30
N PRO A 64 2.21 5.69 17.24
CA PRO A 64 0.92 5.16 16.82
C PRO A 64 0.94 3.65 16.50
N VAL A 65 2.02 3.17 15.90
CA VAL A 65 2.19 1.72 15.61
C VAL A 65 2.19 0.89 16.88
N THR A 66 2.89 1.37 17.91
CA THR A 66 2.96 0.71 19.22
C THR A 66 1.60 0.70 19.91
N VAL A 67 0.92 1.85 19.96
CA VAL A 67 -0.40 2.02 20.56
C VAL A 67 -1.44 1.14 19.87
N THR A 68 -1.50 1.17 18.54
CA THR A 68 -2.44 0.34 17.76
C THR A 68 -2.25 -1.16 18.03
N LYS A 69 -1.01 -1.64 18.09
CA LYS A 69 -0.73 -3.05 18.42
C LYS A 69 -1.20 -3.43 19.83
N GLU A 70 -1.00 -2.55 20.82
CA GLU A 70 -1.48 -2.76 22.18
C GLU A 70 -3.01 -2.72 22.27
N HIS A 71 -3.67 -1.82 21.56
CA HIS A 71 -5.13 -1.76 21.50
C HIS A 71 -5.71 -3.04 20.91
N LEU A 72 -5.24 -3.50 19.75
CA LEU A 72 -5.70 -4.75 19.14
C LEU A 72 -5.46 -5.96 20.04
N LYS A 73 -4.33 -6.00 20.75
CA LYS A 73 -4.06 -7.06 21.74
C LYS A 73 -5.05 -7.03 22.91
N LYS A 74 -5.31 -5.84 23.48
CA LYS A 74 -6.23 -5.67 24.62
C LYS A 74 -7.68 -5.92 24.24
N SER A 75 -8.10 -5.56 23.01
CA SER A 75 -9.46 -5.77 22.51
C SER A 75 -9.73 -7.20 22.03
N GLY A 76 -8.72 -8.09 21.96
CA GLY A 76 -8.82 -9.41 21.37
C GLY A 76 -8.99 -9.36 19.85
N ASN A 77 -8.18 -8.57 19.18
CA ASN A 77 -8.19 -8.33 17.72
C ASN A 77 -9.53 -7.75 17.22
N LYS A 78 -10.07 -6.80 17.97
CA LYS A 78 -11.26 -6.03 17.57
C LYS A 78 -10.90 -4.57 17.38
N ALA A 79 -11.55 -3.93 16.41
CA ALA A 79 -11.48 -2.50 16.18
C ALA A 79 -12.84 -1.98 15.70
N GLN A 80 -13.08 -0.68 15.85
CA GLN A 80 -14.32 -0.06 15.37
C GLN A 80 -14.05 1.28 14.69
N ALA A 81 -12.91 1.89 14.95
CA ALA A 81 -12.50 3.14 14.34
C ALA A 81 -11.02 3.15 13.94
N VAL A 82 -10.72 3.93 12.91
CA VAL A 82 -9.36 4.40 12.59
C VAL A 82 -9.33 5.89 12.78
N ILE A 83 -8.34 6.39 13.52
CA ILE A 83 -7.98 7.81 13.58
C ILE A 83 -6.59 7.98 12.98
N VAL A 84 -6.44 8.92 12.07
CA VAL A 84 -5.19 9.11 11.34
C VAL A 84 -4.91 10.58 11.09
N ASN A 85 -3.67 11.01 11.31
CA ASN A 85 -3.23 12.35 10.93
C ASN A 85 -2.08 12.31 9.92
N SER A 86 -2.02 13.33 9.07
CA SER A 86 -0.83 13.65 8.27
C SER A 86 -0.02 14.79 8.91
N LYS A 87 1.08 15.21 8.26
CA LYS A 87 2.03 16.27 8.63
C LYS A 87 2.98 15.98 9.80
N ASN A 88 2.62 15.14 10.75
CA ASN A 88 3.47 14.76 11.88
C ASN A 88 3.43 13.24 12.07
N ALA A 89 4.57 12.60 12.03
CA ALA A 89 4.69 11.14 12.15
C ALA A 89 4.57 10.63 13.59
N ASN A 90 4.65 11.51 14.58
CA ASN A 90 4.74 11.14 15.99
C ASN A 90 5.77 10.04 16.27
N THR A 91 6.96 10.24 15.72
CA THR A 91 8.08 9.30 15.76
C THR A 91 9.31 10.00 16.36
N CYS A 92 10.07 9.28 17.17
CA CYS A 92 11.26 9.78 17.88
C CYS A 92 10.96 10.88 18.90
N ASN A 93 9.74 10.95 19.43
CA ASN A 93 9.32 11.89 20.47
C ASN A 93 9.27 11.22 21.83
N ALA A 94 9.76 11.90 22.88
CA ALA A 94 9.77 11.35 24.24
C ALA A 94 8.35 11.11 24.80
N ASP A 95 7.39 11.92 24.39
CA ASP A 95 5.97 11.89 24.78
C ASP A 95 5.07 11.20 23.73
N GLY A 96 5.66 10.58 22.71
CA GLY A 96 4.91 10.07 21.56
C GLY A 96 3.81 9.06 21.90
N ILE A 97 4.08 8.12 22.81
CA ILE A 97 3.09 7.12 23.26
C ILE A 97 1.93 7.80 23.99
N GLU A 98 2.23 8.70 24.94
CA GLU A 98 1.21 9.44 25.70
C GLU A 98 0.30 10.23 24.74
N LYS A 99 0.89 10.90 23.75
CA LYS A 99 0.16 11.67 22.74
C LYS A 99 -0.70 10.78 21.83
N ALA A 100 -0.19 9.64 21.39
CA ALA A 100 -0.96 8.69 20.60
C ALA A 100 -2.14 8.09 21.37
N GLU A 101 -1.95 7.74 22.64
CA GLU A 101 -3.03 7.30 23.54
C GLU A 101 -4.06 8.41 23.74
N LYS A 102 -3.64 9.67 23.96
CA LYS A 102 -4.54 10.80 24.11
C LYS A 102 -5.39 11.03 22.86
N ILE A 103 -4.79 10.97 21.66
CA ILE A 103 -5.51 11.10 20.40
C ILE A 103 -6.54 9.97 20.24
N SER A 104 -6.16 8.73 20.58
CA SER A 104 -7.06 7.58 20.55
C SER A 104 -8.23 7.75 21.54
N GLN A 105 -7.95 8.27 22.74
CA GLN A 105 -8.99 8.53 23.74
C GLN A 105 -9.97 9.61 23.26
N LEU A 106 -9.49 10.70 22.68
CA LEU A 106 -10.35 11.75 22.12
C LEU A 106 -11.28 11.19 21.03
N ALA A 107 -10.76 10.31 20.14
CA ALA A 107 -11.57 9.65 19.13
C ALA A 107 -12.62 8.71 19.75
N ALA A 108 -12.21 7.92 20.74
CA ALA A 108 -13.10 7.00 21.45
C ALA A 108 -14.23 7.74 22.17
N ASP A 109 -13.91 8.85 22.87
CA ASP A 109 -14.87 9.68 23.58
C ASP A 109 -15.88 10.32 22.60
N ALA A 110 -15.40 10.83 21.46
CA ALA A 110 -16.25 11.45 20.43
C ALA A 110 -17.21 10.45 19.77
N LEU A 111 -16.80 9.18 19.66
CA LEU A 111 -17.57 8.09 19.05
C LEU A 111 -18.39 7.29 20.08
N GLY A 112 -18.13 7.45 21.38
CA GLY A 112 -18.78 6.68 22.44
C GLY A 112 -18.39 5.19 22.46
N ILE A 113 -17.13 4.87 22.14
CA ILE A 113 -16.59 3.49 22.08
C ILE A 113 -15.44 3.30 23.06
N ASP A 114 -15.02 2.05 23.28
CA ASP A 114 -13.82 1.74 24.05
C ASP A 114 -12.55 2.18 23.30
N VAL A 115 -11.59 2.79 23.99
CA VAL A 115 -10.33 3.27 23.40
C VAL A 115 -9.52 2.15 22.73
N ASN A 116 -9.62 0.92 23.25
CA ASN A 116 -8.93 -0.22 22.66
C ASN A 116 -9.55 -0.69 21.33
N LEU A 117 -10.68 -0.11 20.90
CA LEU A 117 -11.26 -0.33 19.57
C LEU A 117 -10.79 0.71 18.54
N VAL A 118 -9.87 1.60 18.90
CA VAL A 118 -9.33 2.63 18.02
C VAL A 118 -7.97 2.21 17.47
N ILE A 119 -7.86 2.14 16.15
CA ILE A 119 -6.61 2.05 15.41
C ILE A 119 -6.08 3.48 15.24
N ASN A 120 -4.88 3.75 15.71
CA ASN A 120 -4.22 5.05 15.59
C ASN A 120 -3.09 4.98 14.56
N ALA A 121 -3.01 5.95 13.67
CA ALA A 121 -1.93 6.08 12.70
C ALA A 121 -1.54 7.55 12.49
N SER A 122 -0.28 7.78 12.16
CA SER A 122 0.25 9.11 11.85
C SER A 122 1.28 9.02 10.73
N THR A 123 1.41 10.08 9.94
CA THR A 123 2.42 10.20 8.90
C THR A 123 2.89 11.65 8.76
N GLY A 124 4.11 11.86 8.28
CA GLY A 124 4.68 13.19 8.06
C GLY A 124 6.07 13.29 8.67
N VAL A 125 6.39 14.45 9.25
CA VAL A 125 7.72 14.76 9.76
C VAL A 125 8.05 13.95 11.02
N ILE A 126 9.27 13.42 11.07
CA ILE A 126 9.86 12.69 12.21
C ILE A 126 10.56 13.67 13.15
N GLY A 127 10.47 13.43 14.48
CA GLY A 127 11.21 14.19 15.49
C GLY A 127 10.57 15.52 15.90
N GLN A 128 9.38 15.83 15.41
CA GLN A 128 8.59 16.98 15.85
C GLN A 128 7.56 16.54 16.89
N ILE A 129 7.46 17.29 18.00
CA ILE A 129 6.41 17.07 19.02
C ILE A 129 5.04 17.33 18.37
N ILE A 130 4.14 16.36 18.48
CA ILE A 130 2.78 16.50 17.96
C ILE A 130 1.95 17.36 18.94
N PRO A 131 1.32 18.47 18.50
CA PRO A 131 0.42 19.25 19.35
C PRO A 131 -0.88 18.48 19.58
N ILE A 132 -1.46 18.58 20.77
CA ILE A 132 -2.73 17.92 21.12
C ILE A 132 -3.93 18.83 20.91
N GLU A 133 -3.75 20.12 21.08
CA GLU A 133 -4.81 21.12 20.99
C GLU A 133 -5.62 21.03 19.69
N PRO A 134 -5.04 20.87 18.50
CA PRO A 134 -5.81 20.71 17.27
C PRO A 134 -6.76 19.50 17.28
N PHE A 135 -6.36 18.42 17.93
CA PHE A 135 -7.20 17.22 18.05
C PHE A 135 -8.34 17.44 19.05
N GLU A 136 -8.07 18.09 20.19
CA GLU A 136 -9.09 18.44 21.20
C GLU A 136 -10.17 19.35 20.63
N GLU A 137 -9.77 20.31 19.80
CA GLU A 137 -10.69 21.28 19.18
C GLU A 137 -11.56 20.68 18.07
N HIS A 138 -11.04 19.71 17.29
CA HIS A 138 -11.70 19.26 16.06
C HIS A 138 -12.21 17.80 16.10
N MET A 139 -11.90 17.01 17.12
CA MET A 139 -12.27 15.58 17.14
C MET A 139 -13.79 15.38 17.10
N LYS A 140 -14.54 16.22 17.80
CA LYS A 140 -16.01 16.15 17.77
C LYS A 140 -16.58 16.51 16.39
N GLU A 141 -16.06 17.54 15.74
CA GLU A 141 -16.46 17.94 14.39
C GLU A 141 -16.17 16.81 13.39
N LEU A 142 -15.00 16.16 13.52
CA LEU A 142 -14.61 15.04 12.68
C LEU A 142 -15.60 13.87 12.84
N ALA A 143 -15.95 13.51 14.06
CA ALA A 143 -16.90 12.42 14.35
C ALA A 143 -18.33 12.76 13.91
N ASP A 144 -18.82 13.96 14.19
CA ASP A 144 -20.16 14.42 13.78
C ASP A 144 -20.33 14.48 12.25
N GLY A 145 -19.23 14.63 11.51
CA GLY A 145 -19.21 14.70 10.04
C GLY A 145 -19.02 13.35 9.33
N LEU A 146 -19.02 12.24 10.06
CA LEU A 146 -18.93 10.89 9.45
C LEU A 146 -20.09 10.62 8.50
N SER A 147 -19.77 10.14 7.28
CA SER A 147 -20.74 9.89 6.22
C SER A 147 -20.35 8.67 5.40
N ALA A 148 -21.33 7.99 4.81
CA ALA A 148 -21.11 6.91 3.87
C ALA A 148 -20.42 7.38 2.57
N ASP A 149 -20.44 8.67 2.28
CA ASP A 149 -19.78 9.32 1.15
C ASP A 149 -18.50 10.07 1.57
N GLY A 150 -17.98 9.80 2.77
CA GLY A 150 -16.84 10.50 3.35
C GLY A 150 -15.46 9.95 2.97
N ASN A 151 -15.42 8.89 2.15
CA ASN A 151 -14.19 8.22 1.73
C ASN A 151 -13.13 9.17 1.13
N ASP A 152 -13.53 10.08 0.25
CA ASP A 152 -12.61 11.03 -0.40
C ASP A 152 -11.97 11.98 0.62
N LYS A 153 -12.75 12.45 1.59
CA LYS A 153 -12.24 13.33 2.64
C LYS A 153 -11.21 12.62 3.51
N ALA A 154 -11.46 11.35 3.88
CA ALA A 154 -10.54 10.56 4.66
C ALA A 154 -9.28 10.20 3.88
N ALA A 155 -9.41 9.80 2.60
CA ALA A 155 -8.28 9.49 1.75
C ALA A 155 -7.38 10.72 1.52
N ASN A 156 -7.96 11.91 1.33
CA ASN A 156 -7.21 13.16 1.21
C ASN A 156 -6.52 13.56 2.53
N ALA A 157 -7.08 13.25 3.69
CA ALA A 157 -6.52 13.61 4.99
C ALA A 157 -5.23 12.87 5.33
N ILE A 158 -5.00 11.70 4.72
CA ILE A 158 -3.79 10.90 4.97
C ILE A 158 -2.64 11.23 4.02
N MET A 159 -2.86 12.01 2.97
CA MET A 159 -1.86 12.37 1.97
C MET A 159 -0.77 13.29 2.54
N THR A 160 0.45 13.12 2.04
CA THR A 160 1.60 13.99 2.36
C THR A 160 2.18 14.63 1.11
N THR A 161 3.04 13.91 0.41
CA THR A 161 3.61 14.28 -0.89
C THR A 161 2.85 13.63 -2.06
N ASP A 162 1.85 12.83 -1.76
CA ASP A 162 0.97 12.20 -2.74
C ASP A 162 0.31 13.26 -3.63
N THR A 163 0.21 12.98 -4.94
CA THR A 163 -0.42 13.88 -5.92
C THR A 163 -1.87 13.49 -6.18
N VAL A 164 -2.23 12.24 -5.93
CA VAL A 164 -3.59 11.69 -6.06
C VAL A 164 -3.93 10.83 -4.85
N ASP A 165 -5.20 10.80 -4.47
CA ASP A 165 -5.72 9.85 -3.49
C ASP A 165 -5.76 8.43 -4.09
N LYS A 166 -5.60 7.44 -3.23
CA LYS A 166 -5.51 6.04 -3.63
C LYS A 166 -6.61 5.25 -2.95
N GLN A 167 -7.63 4.89 -3.73
CA GLN A 167 -8.81 4.19 -3.26
C GLN A 167 -9.19 3.06 -4.21
N VAL A 168 -9.68 1.97 -3.68
CA VAL A 168 -10.23 0.86 -4.46
C VAL A 168 -11.26 0.10 -3.62
N ALA A 169 -12.31 -0.38 -4.29
CA ALA A 169 -13.23 -1.33 -3.67
C ALA A 169 -13.65 -2.39 -4.69
N VAL A 170 -13.93 -3.59 -4.21
CA VAL A 170 -14.38 -4.73 -5.01
C VAL A 170 -15.54 -5.43 -4.33
N GLN A 171 -16.47 -5.90 -5.15
CA GLN A 171 -17.57 -6.78 -4.77
C GLN A 171 -17.38 -8.18 -5.35
N PHE A 172 -17.80 -9.18 -4.60
CA PHE A 172 -17.76 -10.59 -4.98
C PHE A 172 -18.86 -11.38 -4.24
N ASP A 173 -19.17 -12.56 -4.75
CA ASP A 173 -20.24 -13.40 -4.19
C ASP A 173 -19.69 -14.52 -3.33
N ILE A 174 -20.30 -14.73 -2.16
CA ILE A 174 -20.11 -15.89 -1.30
C ILE A 174 -21.48 -16.54 -1.04
N ASP A 175 -21.75 -17.67 -1.66
CA ASP A 175 -22.97 -18.45 -1.50
C ASP A 175 -24.27 -17.64 -1.74
N GLY A 176 -24.25 -16.76 -2.76
CA GLY A 176 -25.38 -15.89 -3.09
C GLY A 176 -25.45 -14.61 -2.26
N VAL A 177 -24.44 -14.33 -1.42
CA VAL A 177 -24.33 -13.10 -0.64
C VAL A 177 -23.24 -12.20 -1.23
N THR A 178 -23.63 -11.01 -1.66
CA THR A 178 -22.64 -10.00 -2.11
C THR A 178 -21.86 -9.46 -0.92
N CYS A 179 -20.55 -9.66 -0.96
CA CYS A 179 -19.58 -9.15 0.01
C CYS A 179 -18.72 -8.05 -0.62
N THR A 180 -18.29 -7.09 0.17
CA THR A 180 -17.50 -5.94 -0.29
C THR A 180 -16.22 -5.80 0.51
N LEU A 181 -15.10 -5.57 -0.18
CA LEU A 181 -13.87 -5.04 0.37
C LEU A 181 -13.59 -3.68 -0.24
N GLY A 182 -13.26 -2.72 0.59
CA GLY A 182 -12.81 -1.40 0.15
C GLY A 182 -11.59 -0.93 0.93
N GLY A 183 -10.84 0.01 0.38
CA GLY A 183 -9.67 0.50 1.07
C GLY A 183 -9.19 1.84 0.56
N MET A 184 -8.35 2.47 1.37
CA MET A 184 -7.57 3.66 1.04
C MET A 184 -6.11 3.46 1.42
N ALA A 185 -5.21 4.07 0.65
CA ALA A 185 -3.78 4.04 0.87
C ALA A 185 -3.15 5.43 0.67
N LYS A 186 -2.03 5.68 1.33
CA LYS A 186 -1.15 6.81 1.08
C LYS A 186 0.29 6.35 1.02
N GLY A 187 1.06 7.03 0.20
CA GLY A 187 2.50 6.90 0.07
C GLY A 187 2.98 7.34 -1.29
N SER A 188 4.09 8.07 -1.28
CA SER A 188 4.75 8.61 -2.47
C SER A 188 6.28 8.57 -2.32
N GLY A 189 6.84 8.94 -1.16
CA GLY A 189 8.24 8.76 -0.78
C GLY A 189 8.41 7.95 0.49
N MET A 190 9.68 7.56 0.79
CA MET A 190 10.08 6.65 1.87
C MET A 190 9.36 5.30 1.73
N ILE A 191 9.44 4.71 0.51
CA ILE A 191 8.72 3.49 0.18
C ILE A 191 9.67 2.38 -0.27
N HIS A 192 9.97 1.46 0.64
CA HIS A 192 10.62 0.17 0.41
C HIS A 192 10.18 -0.83 1.48
N PRO A 193 8.99 -1.46 1.34
CA PRO A 193 8.43 -2.30 2.38
C PRO A 193 9.24 -3.55 2.72
N ASN A 194 9.30 -3.80 4.03
CA ASN A 194 9.52 -5.12 4.56
C ASN A 194 8.46 -5.34 5.65
N MET A 195 7.31 -5.96 5.27
CA MET A 195 6.11 -6.20 6.09
C MET A 195 5.16 -4.99 6.33
N ALA A 196 4.96 -4.13 5.38
CA ALA A 196 4.11 -2.96 5.20
C ALA A 196 4.88 -1.64 5.15
N THR A 197 4.60 -0.81 4.13
CA THR A 197 5.26 0.49 3.96
C THR A 197 4.26 1.50 3.48
N THR A 198 3.42 2.00 4.25
CA THR A 198 2.50 3.07 3.89
C THR A 198 1.38 3.05 4.92
N LEU A 199 0.51 4.01 4.92
CA LEU A 199 -0.74 3.88 5.67
C LEU A 199 -1.79 3.29 4.74
N ASN A 200 -2.33 2.14 5.13
CA ASN A 200 -3.38 1.44 4.38
C ASN A 200 -4.47 0.97 5.34
N PHE A 201 -5.70 1.29 5.01
CA PHE A 201 -6.86 0.88 5.79
C PHE A 201 -7.83 0.19 4.85
N ILE A 202 -8.12 -1.08 5.14
CA ILE A 202 -9.04 -1.92 4.38
C ILE A 202 -10.24 -2.25 5.26
N THR A 203 -11.43 -2.08 4.72
CA THR A 203 -12.71 -2.36 5.35
C THR A 203 -13.44 -3.47 4.62
N SER A 204 -14.22 -4.26 5.32
CA SER A 204 -15.07 -5.30 4.71
C SER A 204 -16.34 -5.52 5.52
N ASP A 205 -17.41 -5.85 4.84
CA ASP A 205 -18.67 -6.27 5.46
C ASP A 205 -18.79 -7.78 5.67
N ILE A 206 -17.74 -8.54 5.36
CA ILE A 206 -17.71 -10.01 5.44
C ILE A 206 -17.68 -10.52 6.90
N ALA A 207 -18.36 -11.62 7.17
CA ALA A 207 -18.24 -12.38 8.42
C ALA A 207 -17.12 -13.41 8.30
N ILE A 208 -15.98 -13.15 8.98
CA ILE A 208 -14.75 -13.97 8.95
C ILE A 208 -14.02 -13.84 10.30
N THR A 209 -13.18 -14.81 10.67
CA THR A 209 -12.38 -14.72 11.89
C THR A 209 -11.12 -13.86 11.70
N SER A 210 -10.63 -13.22 12.79
CA SER A 210 -9.41 -12.41 12.77
C SER A 210 -8.18 -13.21 12.38
N GLU A 211 -8.12 -14.48 12.75
CA GLU A 211 -7.01 -15.40 12.46
C GLU A 211 -6.88 -15.65 10.95
N LEU A 212 -8.03 -15.85 10.27
CA LEU A 212 -8.03 -16.04 8.82
C LEU A 212 -7.70 -14.75 8.06
N ILE A 213 -8.18 -13.60 8.54
CA ILE A 213 -7.75 -12.30 7.97
C ILE A 213 -6.23 -12.15 8.13
N GLN A 214 -5.69 -12.39 9.34
CA GLN A 214 -4.25 -12.26 9.61
C GLN A 214 -3.42 -13.20 8.74
N LYS A 215 -3.90 -14.44 8.54
CA LYS A 215 -3.24 -15.41 7.66
C LYS A 215 -3.18 -14.92 6.22
N ALA A 216 -4.34 -14.57 5.63
CA ALA A 216 -4.42 -14.04 4.27
C ALA A 216 -3.53 -12.80 4.10
N LEU A 217 -3.62 -11.84 5.03
CA LEU A 217 -2.86 -10.61 5.01
C LEU A 217 -1.35 -10.87 5.04
N SER A 218 -0.87 -11.79 5.90
CA SER A 218 0.53 -12.14 6.03
C SER A 218 1.11 -12.85 4.80
N GLU A 219 0.27 -13.57 4.06
CA GLU A 219 0.67 -14.22 2.80
C GLU A 219 0.69 -13.21 1.65
N ILE A 220 -0.37 -12.42 1.51
CA ILE A 220 -0.55 -11.50 0.38
C ILE A 220 0.44 -10.33 0.43
N VAL A 221 0.74 -9.80 1.61
CA VAL A 221 1.69 -8.68 1.74
C VAL A 221 3.07 -9.00 1.17
N LYS A 222 3.49 -10.27 1.20
CA LYS A 222 4.78 -10.73 0.68
C LYS A 222 4.90 -10.57 -0.83
N VAL A 223 3.80 -10.75 -1.55
CA VAL A 223 3.72 -10.73 -3.02
C VAL A 223 3.06 -9.46 -3.58
N THR A 224 2.75 -8.50 -2.72
CA THR A 224 2.20 -7.19 -3.08
C THR A 224 3.08 -6.07 -2.50
N TYR A 225 2.72 -5.49 -1.37
CA TYR A 225 3.45 -4.35 -0.80
C TYR A 225 4.94 -4.63 -0.56
N ASN A 226 5.36 -5.81 -0.09
CA ASN A 226 6.78 -6.14 0.08
C ASN A 226 7.55 -6.24 -1.25
N CYS A 227 6.83 -6.22 -2.36
CA CYS A 227 7.38 -6.16 -3.72
C CYS A 227 7.32 -4.74 -4.33
N LEU A 228 7.05 -3.71 -3.52
CA LEU A 228 7.03 -2.31 -3.95
C LEU A 228 8.34 -1.61 -3.56
N SER A 229 8.85 -0.71 -4.39
CA SER A 229 9.92 0.22 -4.01
C SER A 229 9.87 1.51 -4.82
N VAL A 230 9.87 2.67 -4.15
CA VAL A 230 10.07 3.97 -4.78
C VAL A 230 11.53 4.42 -4.65
N ASP A 231 12.08 4.44 -3.45
CA ASP A 231 13.39 5.02 -3.15
C ASP A 231 14.32 4.11 -2.32
N GLY A 232 13.86 2.95 -1.91
CA GLY A 232 14.66 2.00 -1.12
C GLY A 232 14.63 2.25 0.39
N ASP A 233 13.94 3.30 0.88
CA ASP A 233 13.89 3.67 2.29
C ASP A 233 12.66 3.10 3.00
N GLN A 234 12.87 2.51 4.20
CA GLN A 234 11.79 1.97 5.03
C GLN A 234 11.20 3.03 5.95
N SER A 235 9.90 3.21 5.91
CA SER A 235 9.19 4.09 6.81
C SER A 235 9.15 3.56 8.26
N THR A 236 8.99 4.49 9.19
CA THR A 236 8.86 4.24 10.63
C THR A 236 7.42 3.97 11.07
N ASN A 237 6.43 4.30 10.23
CA ASN A 237 5.02 4.36 10.62
C ASN A 237 4.10 3.41 9.86
N ASP A 238 4.65 2.58 8.98
CA ASP A 238 3.86 1.72 8.13
C ASP A 238 2.83 0.91 8.89
N THR A 239 1.61 1.01 8.45
CA THR A 239 0.44 0.37 9.04
C THR A 239 -0.50 -0.08 7.92
N LEU A 240 -0.75 -1.37 7.82
CA LEU A 240 -1.80 -1.95 6.99
C LEU A 240 -2.75 -2.71 7.90
N THR A 241 -4.00 -2.29 7.97
CA THR A 241 -5.04 -2.95 8.77
C THR A 241 -6.25 -3.32 7.93
N VAL A 242 -6.88 -4.43 8.30
CA VAL A 242 -8.15 -4.90 7.75
C VAL A 242 -9.16 -4.98 8.89
N MET A 243 -10.32 -4.35 8.71
CA MET A 243 -11.48 -4.42 9.61
C MET A 243 -12.64 -5.09 8.91
N ALA A 244 -13.24 -6.13 9.49
CA ALA A 244 -14.40 -6.83 8.95
C ALA A 244 -15.53 -6.89 9.98
N ASN A 245 -16.71 -6.32 9.63
CA ASN A 245 -17.83 -6.13 10.55
C ASN A 245 -18.96 -7.17 10.43
N GLY A 246 -18.96 -8.04 9.42
CA GLY A 246 -19.94 -9.12 9.27
C GLY A 246 -21.29 -8.70 8.72
N LEU A 247 -21.49 -7.46 8.32
CA LEU A 247 -22.80 -6.92 7.91
C LEU A 247 -23.24 -7.34 6.50
N ALA A 248 -22.39 -8.03 5.72
CA ALA A 248 -22.80 -8.66 4.48
C ALA A 248 -23.86 -9.74 4.72
N GLY A 249 -23.75 -10.45 5.86
CA GLY A 249 -24.68 -11.51 6.24
C GLY A 249 -24.34 -12.89 5.66
N ASN A 250 -23.12 -13.07 5.14
CA ASN A 250 -22.61 -14.38 4.78
C ASN A 250 -22.42 -15.27 6.01
N LYS A 251 -22.37 -16.58 5.82
CA LYS A 251 -22.00 -17.53 6.88
C LYS A 251 -20.57 -17.20 7.36
N LEU A 252 -20.36 -17.27 8.69
CA LEU A 252 -19.03 -17.03 9.26
C LEU A 252 -17.98 -17.95 8.60
N ILE A 253 -16.91 -17.33 8.10
CA ILE A 253 -15.75 -18.03 7.57
C ILE A 253 -14.78 -18.25 8.73
N ASP A 254 -14.68 -19.48 9.20
CA ASP A 254 -13.85 -19.92 10.34
C ASP A 254 -12.84 -21.02 9.96
N THR A 255 -12.83 -21.43 8.69
CA THR A 255 -11.94 -22.44 8.11
C THR A 255 -11.49 -22.03 6.70
N GLU A 256 -10.39 -22.62 6.24
CA GLU A 256 -9.84 -22.41 4.89
C GLU A 256 -10.67 -23.25 3.88
N ASN A 257 -11.78 -22.70 3.44
CA ASN A 257 -12.70 -23.26 2.47
C ASN A 257 -12.82 -22.38 1.22
N GLU A 258 -13.70 -22.69 0.30
CA GLU A 258 -13.91 -21.91 -0.93
C GLU A 258 -14.26 -20.43 -0.64
N ALA A 259 -15.06 -20.16 0.40
CA ALA A 259 -15.39 -18.79 0.79
C ALA A 259 -14.15 -18.02 1.28
N TYR A 260 -13.26 -18.69 2.01
CA TYR A 260 -11.97 -18.11 2.40
C TYR A 260 -11.08 -17.78 1.18
N GLU A 261 -10.99 -18.69 0.20
CA GLU A 261 -10.21 -18.44 -1.01
C GLU A 261 -10.77 -17.27 -1.83
N LYS A 262 -12.10 -17.13 -1.90
CA LYS A 262 -12.75 -15.96 -2.52
C LYS A 262 -12.40 -14.65 -1.78
N PHE A 263 -12.47 -14.65 -0.44
CA PHE A 263 -12.04 -13.50 0.37
C PHE A 263 -10.55 -13.18 0.15
N LYS A 264 -9.69 -14.20 0.23
CA LYS A 264 -8.24 -14.04 0.03
C LYS A 264 -7.92 -13.46 -1.34
N LYS A 265 -8.63 -13.89 -2.39
CA LYS A 265 -8.48 -13.35 -3.73
C LYS A 265 -8.96 -11.89 -3.81
N ALA A 266 -10.09 -11.54 -3.19
CA ALA A 266 -10.57 -10.16 -3.12
C ALA A 266 -9.54 -9.25 -2.41
N LEU A 267 -8.98 -9.72 -1.29
CA LEU A 267 -7.94 -8.99 -0.55
C LEU A 267 -6.67 -8.80 -1.40
N TYR A 268 -6.27 -9.84 -2.13
CA TYR A 268 -5.16 -9.74 -3.09
C TYR A 268 -5.41 -8.67 -4.16
N ILE A 269 -6.60 -8.65 -4.75
CA ILE A 269 -6.97 -7.67 -5.79
C ILE A 269 -6.88 -6.24 -5.26
N VAL A 270 -7.45 -5.98 -4.08
CA VAL A 270 -7.39 -4.67 -3.42
C VAL A 270 -5.95 -4.28 -3.14
N MET A 271 -5.15 -5.18 -2.56
CA MET A 271 -3.74 -4.91 -2.20
C MET A 271 -2.85 -4.75 -3.43
N GLU A 272 -3.01 -5.54 -4.49
CA GLU A 272 -2.27 -5.38 -5.75
C GLU A 272 -2.59 -4.02 -6.40
N CYS A 273 -3.88 -3.68 -6.49
CA CYS A 273 -4.32 -2.41 -7.07
C CYS A 273 -3.73 -1.20 -6.33
N MET A 274 -3.77 -1.22 -4.99
CA MET A 274 -3.16 -0.16 -4.19
C MET A 274 -1.64 -0.12 -4.34
N THR A 275 -0.96 -1.28 -4.43
CA THR A 275 0.48 -1.35 -4.67
C THR A 275 0.87 -0.67 -5.98
N MET A 276 0.10 -0.91 -7.05
CA MET A 276 0.30 -0.25 -8.35
C MET A 276 0.04 1.27 -8.27
N MET A 277 -1.02 1.70 -7.56
CA MET A 277 -1.30 3.14 -7.36
C MET A 277 -0.16 3.83 -6.61
N LEU A 278 0.41 3.19 -5.58
CA LEU A 278 1.55 3.70 -4.82
C LEU A 278 2.81 3.80 -5.69
N ALA A 279 3.07 2.81 -6.55
CA ALA A 279 4.18 2.84 -7.49
C ALA A 279 4.02 3.95 -8.52
N SER A 280 2.80 4.14 -9.05
CA SER A 280 2.51 5.14 -10.08
C SER A 280 2.62 6.59 -9.58
N ASP A 281 2.40 6.82 -8.27
CA ASP A 281 2.45 8.14 -7.63
C ASP A 281 3.69 8.31 -6.75
N GLY A 282 4.82 7.67 -7.12
CA GLY A 282 6.10 7.91 -6.47
C GLY A 282 6.54 9.37 -6.61
N GLU A 283 7.27 9.91 -5.61
CA GLU A 283 7.70 11.32 -5.61
C GLU A 283 8.44 11.68 -6.90
N GLY A 284 7.84 12.60 -7.69
CA GLY A 284 8.38 13.06 -8.96
C GLY A 284 8.39 12.01 -10.07
N ALA A 285 7.73 10.87 -9.90
CA ALA A 285 7.67 9.81 -10.90
C ALA A 285 6.93 10.26 -12.17
N THR A 286 7.41 9.79 -13.31
CA THR A 286 6.75 9.96 -14.62
C THR A 286 6.32 8.62 -15.21
N LYS A 287 6.86 7.50 -14.72
CA LYS A 287 6.57 6.17 -15.22
C LYS A 287 6.43 5.17 -14.08
N MET A 288 5.40 4.31 -14.13
CA MET A 288 5.31 3.12 -13.31
C MET A 288 6.11 1.99 -13.96
N ILE A 289 6.83 1.22 -13.16
CA ILE A 289 7.60 0.05 -13.60
C ILE A 289 7.05 -1.19 -12.89
N GLU A 290 6.57 -2.17 -13.65
CA GLU A 290 6.29 -3.53 -13.15
C GLU A 290 7.39 -4.46 -13.67
N CYS A 291 8.13 -5.11 -12.79
CA CYS A 291 9.09 -6.14 -13.14
C CYS A 291 8.48 -7.52 -12.83
N THR A 292 8.30 -8.34 -13.85
CA THR A 292 7.86 -9.74 -13.72
C THR A 292 9.05 -10.67 -13.91
N VAL A 293 9.28 -11.55 -12.94
CA VAL A 293 10.26 -12.64 -13.05
C VAL A 293 9.51 -13.95 -13.12
N ALA A 294 9.68 -14.67 -14.21
CA ALA A 294 9.15 -16.01 -14.47
C ALA A 294 10.27 -17.05 -14.53
N GLY A 295 9.90 -18.33 -14.58
CA GLY A 295 10.87 -19.42 -14.71
C GLY A 295 11.83 -19.55 -13.53
N ALA A 296 11.47 -19.05 -12.34
CA ALA A 296 12.31 -19.13 -11.15
C ALA A 296 12.16 -20.48 -10.43
N PRO A 297 13.23 -20.96 -9.74
CA PRO A 297 13.17 -22.21 -8.99
C PRO A 297 12.26 -22.15 -7.77
N ASP A 298 12.09 -20.97 -7.18
CA ASP A 298 11.23 -20.73 -6.02
C ASP A 298 10.76 -19.25 -5.98
N LEU A 299 9.80 -18.97 -5.08
CA LEU A 299 9.17 -17.65 -4.95
C LEU A 299 10.14 -16.59 -4.42
N ASP A 300 11.02 -16.95 -3.49
CA ASP A 300 11.96 -16.01 -2.88
C ASP A 300 12.98 -15.54 -3.93
N THR A 301 13.50 -16.44 -4.76
CA THR A 301 14.38 -16.11 -5.89
C THR A 301 13.68 -15.15 -6.86
N ALA A 302 12.43 -15.43 -7.26
CA ALA A 302 11.68 -14.56 -8.16
C ALA A 302 11.49 -13.15 -7.57
N ILE A 303 11.13 -13.04 -6.28
CA ILE A 303 10.93 -11.76 -5.58
C ILE A 303 12.25 -11.00 -5.45
N ILE A 304 13.34 -11.66 -5.05
CA ILE A 304 14.66 -11.03 -4.87
C ILE A 304 15.15 -10.42 -6.17
N VAL A 305 15.07 -11.17 -7.27
CA VAL A 305 15.47 -10.69 -8.60
C VAL A 305 14.60 -9.52 -9.06
N ALA A 306 13.28 -9.65 -8.99
CA ALA A 306 12.38 -8.57 -9.39
C ALA A 306 12.62 -7.28 -8.58
N LYS A 307 12.77 -7.40 -7.26
CA LYS A 307 13.09 -6.27 -6.37
C LYS A 307 14.46 -5.66 -6.66
N SER A 308 15.46 -6.46 -7.00
CA SER A 308 16.79 -5.96 -7.35
C SER A 308 16.71 -5.03 -8.57
N VAL A 309 15.92 -5.37 -9.55
CA VAL A 309 15.74 -4.58 -10.79
C VAL A 309 15.02 -3.26 -10.48
N ILE A 310 13.86 -3.28 -9.81
CA ILE A 310 13.09 -2.05 -9.55
C ILE A 310 13.74 -1.10 -8.55
N ARG A 311 14.67 -1.58 -7.72
CA ARG A 311 15.45 -0.78 -6.77
C ARG A 311 16.65 -0.10 -7.40
N SER A 312 17.14 -0.60 -8.54
CA SER A 312 18.36 -0.11 -9.17
C SER A 312 18.21 1.35 -9.63
N PRO A 313 18.94 2.31 -9.05
CA PRO A 313 18.89 3.70 -9.50
C PRO A 313 19.24 3.84 -10.98
N LEU A 314 20.18 3.02 -11.50
CA LEU A 314 20.56 3.05 -12.91
C LEU A 314 19.43 2.54 -13.82
N THR A 315 18.71 1.50 -13.42
CA THR A 315 17.52 1.02 -14.16
C THR A 315 16.43 2.08 -14.15
N LYS A 316 16.12 2.66 -12.98
CA LYS A 316 15.11 3.71 -12.83
C LYS A 316 15.43 4.95 -13.69
N CYS A 317 16.71 5.37 -13.72
CA CYS A 317 17.16 6.47 -14.59
C CYS A 317 17.09 6.10 -16.09
N ALA A 318 17.33 4.84 -16.47
CA ALA A 318 17.18 4.40 -17.85
C ALA A 318 15.71 4.50 -18.30
N MET A 319 14.76 4.09 -17.44
CA MET A 319 13.33 4.21 -17.74
C MET A 319 12.90 5.68 -17.86
N PHE A 320 13.39 6.56 -16.99
CA PHE A 320 13.17 8.00 -17.11
C PHE A 320 13.72 8.59 -18.42
N GLY A 321 14.92 8.16 -18.83
CA GLY A 321 15.58 8.61 -20.05
C GLY A 321 15.10 7.91 -21.31
N GLU A 322 14.09 7.01 -21.22
CA GLU A 322 13.57 6.20 -22.34
C GLU A 322 14.69 5.41 -23.06
N ASP A 323 15.68 4.96 -22.26
CA ASP A 323 16.85 4.19 -22.70
C ASP A 323 16.61 2.68 -22.47
N ALA A 324 16.55 1.90 -23.53
CA ALA A 324 16.40 0.44 -23.49
C ALA A 324 17.66 -0.27 -22.96
N ASN A 325 18.20 0.22 -21.86
CA ASN A 325 19.47 -0.19 -21.28
C ASN A 325 19.38 -1.56 -20.59
N TRP A 326 19.26 -2.61 -21.37
CA TRP A 326 19.22 -3.98 -20.88
C TRP A 326 20.45 -4.33 -20.03
N GLY A 327 21.63 -3.73 -20.31
CA GLY A 327 22.84 -3.95 -19.54
C GLY A 327 22.71 -3.51 -18.08
N ARG A 328 22.02 -2.39 -17.78
CA ARG A 328 21.72 -1.96 -16.41
C ARG A 328 20.77 -2.90 -15.71
N ILE A 329 19.76 -3.41 -16.43
CA ILE A 329 18.80 -4.38 -15.91
C ILE A 329 19.51 -5.70 -15.60
N LEU A 330 20.30 -6.23 -16.55
CA LEU A 330 21.06 -7.47 -16.36
C LEU A 330 22.08 -7.34 -15.22
N CYS A 331 22.72 -6.18 -15.08
CA CYS A 331 23.60 -5.90 -13.94
C CYS A 331 22.81 -5.98 -12.61
N ALA A 332 21.59 -5.42 -12.56
CA ALA A 332 20.73 -5.46 -11.36
C ALA A 332 20.27 -6.90 -11.05
N ILE A 333 20.04 -7.72 -12.06
CA ILE A 333 19.79 -9.16 -11.92
C ILE A 333 21.05 -9.85 -11.35
N GLY A 334 22.22 -9.55 -11.89
CA GLY A 334 23.48 -10.22 -11.54
C GLY A 334 23.99 -10.00 -10.11
N TYR A 335 23.60 -8.91 -9.44
CA TYR A 335 23.92 -8.71 -8.02
C TYR A 335 22.75 -9.04 -7.07
N ALA A 336 21.66 -9.61 -7.59
CA ALA A 336 20.58 -10.09 -6.75
C ALA A 336 21.07 -11.21 -5.83
N GLU A 337 20.73 -11.13 -4.54
CA GLU A 337 21.15 -12.12 -3.53
C GLU A 337 20.31 -13.42 -3.65
N ALA A 338 20.36 -14.06 -4.82
CA ALA A 338 19.66 -15.31 -5.14
C ALA A 338 20.54 -16.21 -6.02
N ASP A 339 20.30 -17.51 -5.96
CA ASP A 339 21.07 -18.50 -6.74
C ASP A 339 20.31 -18.88 -8.01
N PHE A 340 20.86 -18.51 -9.16
CA PHE A 340 20.35 -18.81 -10.48
C PHE A 340 21.47 -18.68 -11.54
N ASP A 341 21.26 -19.27 -12.71
CA ASP A 341 22.19 -19.26 -13.82
C ASP A 341 21.91 -18.05 -14.73
N ILE A 342 22.80 -17.06 -14.71
CA ILE A 342 22.67 -15.81 -15.48
C ILE A 342 22.71 -16.05 -16.99
N ASP A 343 23.39 -17.11 -17.43
CA ASP A 343 23.55 -17.45 -18.85
C ASP A 343 22.27 -18.01 -19.49
N LYS A 344 21.18 -18.13 -18.71
CA LYS A 344 19.86 -18.55 -19.22
C LYS A 344 18.85 -17.40 -19.24
N VAL A 345 19.21 -16.22 -18.70
CA VAL A 345 18.27 -15.11 -18.56
C VAL A 345 17.84 -14.56 -19.91
N GLU A 346 16.52 -14.43 -20.08
CA GLU A 346 15.86 -13.73 -21.17
C GLU A 346 15.15 -12.48 -20.64
N LEU A 347 15.20 -11.37 -21.40
CA LEU A 347 14.64 -10.08 -20.98
C LEU A 347 13.87 -9.41 -22.11
N HIS A 348 12.65 -8.98 -21.80
CA HIS A 348 11.81 -8.17 -22.67
C HIS A 348 11.44 -6.85 -22.00
N LEU A 349 11.32 -5.79 -22.79
CA LEU A 349 10.68 -4.53 -22.42
C LEU A 349 9.34 -4.46 -23.12
N ARG A 350 8.31 -4.10 -22.39
CA ARG A 350 6.92 -4.08 -22.88
C ARG A 350 6.15 -2.89 -22.34
N SER A 351 5.20 -2.42 -23.14
CA SER A 351 4.16 -1.44 -22.76
C SER A 351 2.91 -1.68 -23.62
N THR A 352 1.95 -0.76 -23.57
CA THR A 352 0.80 -0.78 -24.48
C THR A 352 1.20 -0.59 -25.94
N ALA A 353 2.36 0.02 -26.23
CA ALA A 353 2.89 0.23 -27.57
C ALA A 353 3.52 -1.03 -28.20
N GLY A 354 3.82 -2.08 -27.42
CA GLY A 354 4.40 -3.31 -27.94
C GLY A 354 5.31 -4.03 -26.95
N SER A 355 6.09 -4.99 -27.47
CA SER A 355 7.08 -5.75 -26.71
C SER A 355 8.33 -5.99 -27.57
N ILE A 356 9.50 -5.86 -26.95
CA ILE A 356 10.79 -6.07 -27.62
C ILE A 356 11.72 -6.90 -26.74
N LYS A 357 12.34 -7.94 -27.33
CA LYS A 357 13.40 -8.71 -26.67
C LYS A 357 14.70 -7.92 -26.76
N VAL A 358 15.38 -7.76 -25.62
CA VAL A 358 16.64 -7.00 -25.53
C VAL A 358 17.82 -7.83 -24.99
N CYS A 359 17.52 -9.00 -24.39
CA CYS A 359 18.55 -9.94 -23.92
C CYS A 359 18.05 -11.38 -24.07
N GLU A 360 18.95 -12.28 -24.42
CA GLU A 360 18.74 -13.72 -24.50
C GLU A 360 20.02 -14.46 -24.07
N ASN A 361 19.86 -15.52 -23.27
CA ASN A 361 20.99 -16.30 -22.74
C ASN A 361 22.05 -15.41 -22.04
N GLY A 362 21.58 -14.43 -21.23
CA GLY A 362 22.46 -13.52 -20.50
C GLY A 362 23.24 -12.53 -21.35
N ALA A 363 22.93 -12.42 -22.65
CA ALA A 363 23.62 -11.53 -23.60
C ALA A 363 22.63 -10.66 -24.37
N GLY A 364 23.05 -9.44 -24.74
CA GLY A 364 22.23 -8.56 -25.57
C GLY A 364 21.96 -9.13 -26.95
N VAL A 365 20.77 -8.85 -27.47
CA VAL A 365 20.38 -9.19 -28.85
C VAL A 365 20.19 -7.92 -29.66
N ASP A 366 20.25 -8.02 -30.98
CA ASP A 366 19.92 -6.90 -31.85
C ASP A 366 18.42 -6.57 -31.78
N PHE A 367 18.09 -5.31 -31.59
CA PHE A 367 16.72 -4.83 -31.55
C PHE A 367 16.59 -3.44 -32.20
N SER A 368 15.36 -3.02 -32.48
CA SER A 368 15.06 -1.72 -33.05
C SER A 368 15.00 -0.64 -31.96
N GLU A 369 15.93 0.30 -31.96
CA GLU A 369 15.91 1.46 -31.06
C GLU A 369 14.63 2.33 -31.24
N GLU A 370 14.11 2.41 -32.49
CA GLU A 370 12.88 3.17 -32.76
C GLU A 370 11.65 2.49 -32.09
N GLU A 371 11.58 1.16 -32.13
CA GLU A 371 10.50 0.42 -31.43
C GLU A 371 10.66 0.50 -29.92
N ALA A 372 11.89 0.36 -29.44
CA ALA A 372 12.19 0.49 -28.01
C ALA A 372 11.79 1.87 -27.48
N ALA A 373 12.11 2.95 -28.20
CA ALA A 373 11.71 4.30 -27.82
C ALA A 373 10.18 4.46 -27.74
N LYS A 374 9.40 3.88 -28.68
CA LYS A 374 7.94 3.90 -28.62
C LYS A 374 7.40 3.16 -27.39
N ILE A 375 7.99 2.02 -27.05
CA ILE A 375 7.62 1.23 -25.89
C ILE A 375 7.90 2.01 -24.60
N LEU A 376 9.09 2.59 -24.49
CA LEU A 376 9.52 3.30 -23.28
C LEU A 376 8.93 4.70 -23.13
N HIS A 377 8.27 5.24 -24.15
CA HIS A 377 7.55 6.51 -24.08
C HIS A 377 6.26 6.44 -23.25
N GLU A 378 5.69 5.23 -23.09
CA GLU A 378 4.47 5.01 -22.31
C GLU A 378 4.68 5.23 -20.80
N ASP A 379 3.59 5.53 -20.08
CA ASP A 379 3.62 5.78 -18.64
C ASP A 379 3.73 4.50 -17.80
N GLU A 380 3.40 3.34 -18.37
CA GLU A 380 3.45 2.02 -17.71
C GLU A 380 4.43 1.12 -18.46
N ILE A 381 5.58 0.83 -17.84
CA ILE A 381 6.64 0.00 -18.40
C ILE A 381 6.70 -1.35 -17.69
N TYR A 382 6.73 -2.40 -18.48
CA TYR A 382 6.84 -3.78 -17.99
C TYR A 382 8.21 -4.33 -18.37
N ILE A 383 8.94 -4.82 -17.37
CA ILE A 383 10.21 -5.52 -17.52
C ILE A 383 9.91 -7.00 -17.27
N ASP A 384 9.86 -7.79 -18.34
CA ASP A 384 9.55 -9.21 -18.28
C ASP A 384 10.87 -10.01 -18.36
N ILE A 385 11.17 -10.77 -17.32
CA ILE A 385 12.38 -11.59 -17.16
C ILE A 385 11.97 -13.05 -17.07
N ASP A 386 12.62 -13.93 -17.85
CA ASP A 386 12.53 -15.37 -17.69
C ASP A 386 13.89 -15.94 -17.27
N LEU A 387 13.94 -16.64 -16.15
CA LEU A 387 15.15 -17.29 -15.67
C LEU A 387 15.36 -18.69 -16.29
N HIS A 388 14.33 -19.29 -16.87
CA HIS A 388 14.32 -20.66 -17.46
C HIS A 388 14.83 -21.75 -16.51
N GLN A 389 14.54 -21.66 -15.21
CA GLN A 389 15.04 -22.58 -14.18
C GLN A 389 13.98 -23.17 -13.27
N GLY A 390 12.70 -22.94 -13.56
CA GLY A 390 11.56 -23.43 -12.79
C GLY A 390 10.23 -22.94 -13.34
N ASP A 391 9.19 -23.05 -12.50
CA ASP A 391 7.82 -22.71 -12.90
C ASP A 391 7.23 -21.57 -12.05
N VAL A 392 8.02 -21.00 -11.14
CA VAL A 392 7.53 -19.99 -10.21
C VAL A 392 7.69 -18.59 -10.81
N SER A 393 6.73 -17.71 -10.51
CA SER A 393 6.74 -16.33 -10.96
C SER A 393 6.39 -15.38 -9.83
N ALA A 394 7.02 -14.20 -9.85
CA ALA A 394 6.69 -13.09 -8.97
C ALA A 394 6.76 -11.75 -9.70
N LYS A 395 6.18 -10.72 -9.07
CA LYS A 395 6.20 -9.35 -9.57
C LYS A 395 6.76 -8.41 -8.51
N ALA A 396 7.37 -7.32 -8.99
CA ALA A 396 7.69 -6.18 -8.17
C ALA A 396 7.31 -4.89 -8.90
N TRP A 397 6.95 -3.85 -8.13
CA TRP A 397 6.50 -2.57 -8.65
C TRP A 397 7.38 -1.44 -8.15
N GLY A 398 7.57 -0.45 -8.97
CA GLY A 398 8.31 0.77 -8.66
C GLY A 398 7.99 1.86 -9.66
N CYS A 399 8.81 2.88 -9.67
CA CYS A 399 8.72 3.98 -10.61
C CYS A 399 10.12 4.34 -11.14
N ASP A 400 10.19 5.19 -12.14
CA ASP A 400 11.43 5.81 -12.60
C ASP A 400 12.07 6.72 -11.52
N LEU A 401 13.25 7.24 -11.78
CA LEU A 401 13.97 8.20 -10.93
C LEU A 401 14.25 9.47 -11.73
N THR A 402 13.61 10.56 -11.32
CA THR A 402 13.62 11.84 -12.02
C THR A 402 14.39 12.92 -11.25
N TYR A 403 14.62 14.07 -11.88
CA TYR A 403 15.15 15.25 -11.22
C TYR A 403 14.22 15.80 -10.13
N ASP A 404 12.89 15.64 -10.32
CA ASP A 404 11.90 16.12 -9.36
C ASP A 404 11.93 15.35 -8.05
N TYR A 405 12.31 14.05 -8.04
CA TYR A 405 12.57 13.32 -6.80
C TYR A 405 13.60 14.03 -5.92
N VAL A 406 14.74 14.41 -6.50
CA VAL A 406 15.82 15.12 -5.77
C VAL A 406 15.34 16.50 -5.30
N LYS A 407 14.59 17.22 -6.15
CA LYS A 407 14.04 18.53 -5.82
C LYS A 407 13.06 18.47 -4.66
N ILE A 408 12.07 17.54 -4.71
CA ILE A 408 11.07 17.36 -3.66
C ILE A 408 11.75 17.05 -2.33
N ASN A 409 12.68 16.09 -2.32
CA ASN A 409 13.34 15.64 -1.08
C ASN A 409 14.40 16.63 -0.58
N GLY A 410 15.03 17.42 -1.47
CA GLY A 410 15.92 18.51 -1.10
C GLY A 410 15.20 19.67 -0.42
N ASP A 411 13.95 19.91 -0.76
CA ASP A 411 13.10 20.97 -0.20
C ASP A 411 12.22 20.47 0.97
N TYR A 412 12.09 19.15 1.15
CA TYR A 412 11.31 18.56 2.25
C TYR A 412 12.03 18.78 3.58
N ARG A 413 11.66 19.87 4.26
CA ARG A 413 12.21 20.22 5.56
C ARG A 413 11.22 19.90 6.67
N SER A 414 11.78 19.33 7.69
CA SER A 414 11.11 19.13 8.97
C SER A 414 10.92 20.44 9.73
#